data_d94e94e3f98fa97bc0f02e62295bbb9a
#
_entry.id   d94e94e3f98fa97bc0f02e62295bbb9a
#
_cell.length_a   1.000
_cell.length_b   1.000
_cell.length_c   1.000
_cell.angle_alpha   90.00
_cell.angle_beta   90.00
_cell.angle_gamma   90.00
#
_symmetry.space_group_name_H-M   'P 1'
#
loop_
_entity.id
_entity.type
_entity.pdbx_description
1 polymer ?
#
loop_
_entity_poly.entity_id
_entity_poly.type
_entity_poly.pdbx_seq_one_letter_code
_entity_poly.pdbx_strand_id
1 'polypeptide(L)'
;MSYQITLKPSGHVFAAAADQPLLASADAAGLTVPYGCRNGACSVCKATLLEGRVDHGASQEWALPAEQKAAGKVLLCCAKPLSDLVLEVREVHAGRDIPVKTLPCRVQKMERLAGDVMALHLKLPANERLQFLAGQYVEFILKDGSRRAFSLANAPHDDALLQVHIRRVPGGSFTAHVFDAMQEKDLLRFEGPLGSFYLREDSAKPIVMLAGGTGFAPIKALVEHMLHNRIERRVHLYWGARDRSGLYLPDLPAAWSASTAPRIAYVPVLSDATPADAWSGRSGLVHKAVLEDLADLSAFQVYACGAPAMIDAARADFVAAGLPEQEFFADAFSFAVP
;
A
#
# COMPACT_ATOMS: atom_id res chain seq x y z
N MET A 1 -1.91 -25.52 21.95
CA MET A 1 -0.56 -25.90 21.50
C MET A 1 0.11 -24.69 20.93
N SER A 2 1.43 -24.55 21.11
CA SER A 2 2.25 -23.46 20.57
C SER A 2 3.41 -24.06 19.79
N TYR A 3 3.79 -23.43 18.70
CA TYR A 3 4.87 -23.83 17.81
C TYR A 3 5.94 -22.76 17.76
N GLN A 4 7.18 -23.16 17.51
CA GLN A 4 8.29 -22.23 17.28
C GLN A 4 8.37 -21.85 15.82
N ILE A 5 8.48 -20.55 15.56
CA ILE A 5 8.58 -19.96 14.22
C ILE A 5 9.92 -19.26 14.11
N THR A 6 10.76 -19.70 13.17
CA THR A 6 12.05 -19.07 12.88
C THR A 6 11.96 -18.26 11.59
N LEU A 7 12.35 -16.99 11.64
CA LEU A 7 12.42 -16.12 10.46
C LEU A 7 13.83 -16.14 9.86
N LYS A 8 13.93 -16.24 8.55
CA LYS A 8 15.16 -16.07 7.76
C LYS A 8 15.07 -14.80 6.92
N PRO A 9 16.16 -14.05 6.70
CA PRO A 9 17.54 -14.36 7.14
C PRO A 9 17.87 -13.92 8.58
N SER A 10 16.98 -13.23 9.31
CA SER A 10 17.28 -12.60 10.61
C SER A 10 17.66 -13.61 11.71
N GLY A 11 17.11 -14.82 11.66
CA GLY A 11 17.27 -15.83 12.70
C GLY A 11 16.40 -15.59 13.94
N HIS A 12 15.51 -14.59 13.94
CA HIS A 12 14.58 -14.37 15.05
C HIS A 12 13.61 -15.54 15.22
N VAL A 13 13.30 -15.86 16.48
CA VAL A 13 12.40 -16.95 16.84
C VAL A 13 11.28 -16.39 17.72
N PHE A 14 10.05 -16.82 17.45
CA PHE A 14 8.90 -16.49 18.27
C PHE A 14 7.93 -17.66 18.38
N ALA A 15 7.07 -17.62 19.40
CA ALA A 15 6.03 -18.63 19.62
C ALA A 15 4.74 -18.21 18.94
N ALA A 16 4.07 -19.16 18.26
CA ALA A 16 2.77 -18.95 17.65
C ALA A 16 1.77 -20.00 18.12
N ALA A 17 0.59 -19.59 18.56
CA ALA A 17 -0.49 -20.50 18.92
C ALA A 17 -1.06 -21.15 17.65
N ALA A 18 -1.48 -22.44 17.77
CA ALA A 18 -1.98 -23.22 16.64
C ALA A 18 -3.23 -22.63 15.96
N ASP A 19 -4.01 -21.82 16.68
CA ASP A 19 -5.25 -21.19 16.22
C ASP A 19 -5.09 -19.74 15.81
N GLN A 20 -3.88 -19.17 15.96
CA GLN A 20 -3.60 -17.76 15.67
C GLN A 20 -2.84 -17.60 14.34
N PRO A 21 -3.19 -16.62 13.50
CA PRO A 21 -2.42 -16.28 12.31
C PRO A 21 -0.97 -15.87 12.63
N LEU A 22 -0.04 -16.29 11.76
CA LEU A 22 1.40 -16.04 11.93
C LEU A 22 1.75 -14.55 12.03
N LEU A 23 1.08 -13.69 11.27
CA LEU A 23 1.26 -12.24 11.35
C LEU A 23 0.93 -11.69 12.74
N ALA A 24 -0.21 -12.10 13.31
CA ALA A 24 -0.60 -11.64 14.65
C ALA A 24 0.35 -12.15 15.74
N SER A 25 0.88 -13.38 15.59
CA SER A 25 1.87 -13.93 16.50
C SER A 25 3.22 -13.20 16.41
N ALA A 26 3.65 -12.82 15.21
CA ALA A 26 4.84 -12.00 14.99
C ALA A 26 4.69 -10.61 15.62
N ASP A 27 3.56 -9.95 15.37
CA ASP A 27 3.23 -8.63 15.97
C ASP A 27 3.26 -8.69 17.51
N ALA A 28 2.66 -9.74 18.12
CA ALA A 28 2.67 -9.94 19.57
C ALA A 28 4.09 -10.16 20.14
N ALA A 29 5.00 -10.72 19.34
CA ALA A 29 6.40 -10.91 19.69
C ALA A 29 7.27 -9.64 19.41
N GLY A 30 6.68 -8.54 18.98
CA GLY A 30 7.38 -7.30 18.63
C GLY A 30 8.16 -7.39 17.31
N LEU A 31 7.86 -8.38 16.46
CA LEU A 31 8.47 -8.56 15.15
C LEU A 31 7.53 -8.05 14.07
N THR A 32 7.98 -7.10 13.26
CA THR A 32 7.18 -6.58 12.14
C THR A 32 7.64 -7.23 10.85
N VAL A 33 6.73 -7.93 10.19
CA VAL A 33 6.89 -8.47 8.84
C VAL A 33 6.06 -7.65 7.85
N PRO A 34 6.33 -7.71 6.53
CA PRO A 34 5.53 -6.96 5.56
C PRO A 34 4.04 -7.35 5.65
N TYR A 35 3.15 -6.36 5.67
CA TYR A 35 1.71 -6.59 5.60
C TYR A 35 0.96 -5.41 4.98
N GLY A 36 -0.24 -5.69 4.45
CA GLY A 36 -1.18 -4.72 3.93
C GLY A 36 -2.59 -5.03 4.45
N CYS A 37 -3.44 -5.71 3.68
CA CYS A 37 -4.89 -5.87 3.94
C CYS A 37 -5.29 -6.70 5.18
N ARG A 38 -4.42 -7.54 5.72
CA ARG A 38 -4.66 -8.46 6.85
C ARG A 38 -5.79 -9.50 6.65
N ASN A 39 -6.35 -9.60 5.44
CA ASN A 39 -7.50 -10.47 5.14
C ASN A 39 -7.25 -11.47 4.00
N GLY A 40 -5.99 -11.70 3.63
CA GLY A 40 -5.59 -12.71 2.65
C GLY A 40 -5.80 -12.34 1.19
N ALA A 41 -6.00 -11.05 0.86
CA ALA A 41 -6.39 -10.62 -0.48
C ALA A 41 -5.31 -9.85 -1.27
N CYS A 42 -4.23 -9.34 -0.61
CA CYS A 42 -3.30 -8.38 -1.23
C CYS A 42 -1.90 -8.93 -1.51
N SER A 43 -1.58 -10.13 -1.10
CA SER A 43 -0.26 -10.81 -1.27
C SER A 43 0.95 -10.10 -0.62
N VAL A 44 0.79 -8.97 0.07
CA VAL A 44 1.91 -8.21 0.67
C VAL A 44 2.63 -9.00 1.76
N CYS A 45 1.90 -9.78 2.56
CA CYS A 45 2.47 -10.61 3.63
C CYS A 45 2.91 -12.00 3.16
N LYS A 46 3.20 -12.18 1.87
CA LYS A 46 3.64 -13.45 1.31
C LYS A 46 5.06 -13.76 1.77
N ALA A 47 5.23 -14.97 2.33
CA ALA A 47 6.52 -15.51 2.75
C ALA A 47 6.77 -16.87 2.07
N THR A 48 8.00 -17.37 2.14
CA THR A 48 8.32 -18.72 1.71
C THR A 48 8.44 -19.64 2.94
N LEU A 49 7.69 -20.71 2.97
CA LEU A 49 7.81 -21.79 3.94
C LEU A 49 8.98 -22.69 3.53
N LEU A 50 10.06 -22.64 4.32
CA LEU A 50 11.25 -23.48 4.09
C LEU A 50 11.12 -24.83 4.78
N GLU A 51 10.55 -24.86 5.99
CA GLU A 51 10.35 -26.07 6.79
C GLU A 51 9.04 -26.01 7.55
N GLY A 52 8.41 -27.18 7.75
CA GLY A 52 7.19 -27.35 8.54
C GLY A 52 5.92 -27.44 7.71
N ARG A 53 4.77 -27.23 8.37
CA ARG A 53 3.44 -27.31 7.76
C ARG A 53 2.53 -26.21 8.31
N VAL A 54 1.68 -25.66 7.45
CA VAL A 54 0.69 -24.63 7.80
C VAL A 54 -0.71 -25.00 7.31
N ASP A 55 -1.72 -24.47 7.99
CA ASP A 55 -3.04 -24.26 7.44
C ASP A 55 -3.07 -22.88 6.77
N HIS A 56 -3.39 -22.81 5.48
CA HIS A 56 -3.41 -21.54 4.71
C HIS A 56 -4.59 -20.63 5.08
N GLY A 57 -5.55 -21.09 5.87
CA GLY A 57 -6.71 -20.33 6.32
C GLY A 57 -7.54 -19.75 5.17
N ALA A 58 -8.11 -18.56 5.40
CA ALA A 58 -8.99 -17.85 4.45
C ALA A 58 -8.25 -17.08 3.34
N SER A 59 -7.08 -17.58 2.89
CA SER A 59 -6.35 -16.96 1.78
C SER A 59 -7.16 -17.02 0.49
N GLN A 60 -7.29 -15.89 -0.20
CA GLN A 60 -8.00 -15.81 -1.49
C GLN A 60 -7.16 -16.47 -2.60
N GLU A 61 -7.83 -17.19 -3.52
CA GLU A 61 -7.15 -17.93 -4.59
C GLU A 61 -6.33 -17.03 -5.51
N TRP A 62 -6.80 -15.81 -5.81
CA TRP A 62 -6.04 -14.85 -6.61
C TRP A 62 -4.79 -14.31 -5.91
N ALA A 63 -4.78 -14.26 -4.57
CA ALA A 63 -3.64 -13.77 -3.78
C ALA A 63 -2.62 -14.89 -3.48
N LEU A 64 -3.09 -16.14 -3.38
CA LEU A 64 -2.27 -17.32 -3.15
C LEU A 64 -2.83 -18.52 -3.92
N PRO A 65 -2.58 -18.62 -5.24
CA PRO A 65 -3.01 -19.75 -6.06
C PRO A 65 -2.47 -21.08 -5.57
N ALA A 66 -3.17 -22.18 -5.92
CA ALA A 66 -2.78 -23.54 -5.53
C ALA A 66 -1.34 -23.89 -5.94
N GLU A 67 -0.88 -23.43 -7.09
CA GLU A 67 0.49 -23.59 -7.57
C GLU A 67 1.52 -22.96 -6.62
N GLN A 68 1.23 -21.74 -6.13
CA GLN A 68 2.11 -21.05 -5.18
C GLN A 68 2.09 -21.72 -3.81
N LYS A 69 0.94 -22.22 -3.35
CA LYS A 69 0.86 -23.04 -2.12
C LYS A 69 1.75 -24.28 -2.25
N ALA A 70 1.67 -24.98 -3.38
CA ALA A 70 2.52 -26.14 -3.68
C ALA A 70 4.02 -25.79 -3.75
N ALA A 71 4.36 -24.55 -4.19
CA ALA A 71 5.71 -24.03 -4.19
C ALA A 71 6.17 -23.47 -2.82
N GLY A 72 5.42 -23.73 -1.74
CA GLY A 72 5.77 -23.32 -0.38
C GLY A 72 5.49 -21.86 -0.06
N LYS A 73 4.71 -21.12 -0.86
CA LYS A 73 4.32 -19.75 -0.49
C LYS A 73 3.17 -19.77 0.51
N VAL A 74 3.20 -18.82 1.46
CA VAL A 74 2.19 -18.66 2.51
C VAL A 74 1.84 -17.20 2.70
N LEU A 75 0.59 -16.88 3.07
CA LEU A 75 0.19 -15.54 3.50
C LEU A 75 0.15 -15.48 5.02
N LEU A 76 1.06 -14.74 5.63
CA LEU A 76 1.23 -14.70 7.08
C LEU A 76 -0.02 -14.20 7.83
N CYS A 77 -0.84 -13.36 7.20
CA CYS A 77 -2.07 -12.85 7.82
C CYS A 77 -3.20 -13.87 7.94
N CYS A 78 -3.14 -14.99 7.20
CA CYS A 78 -4.13 -16.07 7.23
C CYS A 78 -3.57 -17.40 7.70
N ALA A 79 -2.29 -17.67 7.40
CA ALA A 79 -1.67 -18.94 7.69
C ALA A 79 -1.51 -19.18 9.20
N LYS A 80 -1.86 -20.39 9.64
CA LYS A 80 -1.72 -20.86 11.02
C LYS A 80 -0.72 -22.01 11.07
N PRO A 81 0.12 -22.10 12.12
CA PRO A 81 1.11 -23.17 12.21
C PRO A 81 0.46 -24.51 12.56
N LEU A 82 0.92 -25.60 11.90
CA LEU A 82 0.58 -26.98 12.20
C LEU A 82 1.79 -27.77 12.74
N SER A 83 2.97 -27.15 12.71
CA SER A 83 4.24 -27.66 13.27
C SER A 83 5.14 -26.45 13.56
N ASP A 84 6.34 -26.69 14.09
CA ASP A 84 7.40 -25.70 14.05
C ASP A 84 7.71 -25.33 12.61
N LEU A 85 8.03 -24.04 12.35
CA LEU A 85 8.20 -23.49 11.00
C LEU A 85 9.54 -22.78 10.85
N VAL A 86 10.11 -22.86 9.64
CA VAL A 86 11.14 -21.93 9.16
C VAL A 86 10.56 -21.16 7.99
N LEU A 87 10.49 -19.83 8.11
CA LEU A 87 9.94 -18.93 7.12
C LEU A 87 11.01 -17.98 6.59
N GLU A 88 11.08 -17.83 5.28
CA GLU A 88 11.87 -16.78 4.64
C GLU A 88 10.99 -15.56 4.39
N VAL A 89 11.26 -14.50 5.15
CA VAL A 89 10.57 -13.21 5.04
C VAL A 89 11.47 -12.11 5.59
N ARG A 90 11.51 -10.95 4.92
CA ARG A 90 12.24 -9.79 5.41
C ARG A 90 11.47 -9.12 6.54
N GLU A 91 12.13 -8.90 7.67
CA GLU A 91 11.57 -8.09 8.74
C GLU A 91 11.64 -6.60 8.40
N VAL A 92 10.72 -5.86 8.98
CA VAL A 92 10.57 -4.42 8.79
C VAL A 92 10.83 -3.73 10.12
N HIS A 93 11.88 -2.91 10.18
CA HIS A 93 12.33 -2.33 11.45
C HIS A 93 11.77 -0.94 11.74
N ALA A 94 11.48 -0.13 10.72
CA ALA A 94 10.94 1.20 10.92
C ALA A 94 9.45 1.16 11.31
N GLY A 95 9.05 2.07 12.19
CA GLY A 95 7.65 2.16 12.65
C GLY A 95 7.28 1.27 13.84
N ARG A 96 8.18 0.46 14.38
CA ARG A 96 7.92 -0.38 15.58
C ARG A 96 7.46 0.43 16.79
N ASP A 97 8.00 1.64 16.94
CA ASP A 97 7.72 2.50 18.09
C ASP A 97 6.49 3.40 17.91
N ILE A 98 5.81 3.29 16.75
CA ILE A 98 4.59 4.05 16.48
C ILE A 98 3.38 3.24 16.93
N PRO A 99 2.68 3.64 18.02
CA PRO A 99 1.56 2.89 18.52
C PRO A 99 0.35 2.98 17.59
N VAL A 100 -0.27 1.84 17.32
CA VAL A 100 -1.59 1.80 16.66
C VAL A 100 -2.64 2.29 17.65
N LYS A 101 -3.43 3.29 17.23
CA LYS A 101 -4.47 3.91 18.06
C LYS A 101 -5.83 3.77 17.39
N THR A 102 -6.88 3.66 18.19
CA THR A 102 -8.25 3.85 17.72
C THR A 102 -8.70 5.25 18.12
N LEU A 103 -8.92 6.11 17.12
CA LEU A 103 -9.23 7.53 17.34
C LEU A 103 -10.53 7.93 16.65
N PRO A 104 -11.33 8.82 17.28
CA PRO A 104 -12.38 9.52 16.57
C PRO A 104 -11.77 10.62 15.71
N CYS A 105 -12.42 10.93 14.58
CA CYS A 105 -12.08 12.09 13.77
C CYS A 105 -13.34 12.74 13.23
N ARG A 106 -13.21 14.00 12.84
CA ARG A 106 -14.29 14.76 12.22
C ARG A 106 -13.92 15.07 10.77
N VAL A 107 -14.83 14.85 9.85
CA VAL A 107 -14.70 15.31 8.46
C VAL A 107 -14.66 16.84 8.48
N GLN A 108 -13.50 17.42 8.25
CA GLN A 108 -13.30 18.88 8.28
C GLN A 108 -13.59 19.53 6.93
N LYS A 109 -13.20 18.85 5.84
CA LYS A 109 -13.42 19.28 4.47
C LYS A 109 -13.66 18.06 3.59
N MET A 110 -14.52 18.20 2.62
CA MET A 110 -14.73 17.25 1.53
C MET A 110 -14.40 17.95 0.21
N GLU A 111 -13.49 17.39 -0.58
CA GLU A 111 -13.06 17.97 -1.84
C GLU A 111 -13.22 16.94 -2.96
N ARG A 112 -14.04 17.27 -3.95
CA ARG A 112 -14.22 16.38 -5.11
C ARG A 112 -13.06 16.60 -6.08
N LEU A 113 -12.15 15.63 -6.16
CA LEU A 113 -10.97 15.69 -7.03
C LEU A 113 -11.28 15.24 -8.46
N ALA A 114 -12.25 14.33 -8.62
CA ALA A 114 -12.79 13.88 -9.90
C ALA A 114 -14.24 13.42 -9.73
N GLY A 115 -14.91 13.03 -10.80
CA GLY A 115 -16.30 12.54 -10.76
C GLY A 115 -16.49 11.39 -9.78
N ASP A 116 -15.49 10.53 -9.64
CA ASP A 116 -15.49 9.34 -8.79
C ASP A 116 -14.42 9.36 -7.67
N VAL A 117 -13.71 10.47 -7.45
CA VAL A 117 -12.68 10.58 -6.40
C VAL A 117 -12.98 11.74 -5.47
N MET A 118 -13.02 11.46 -4.17
CA MET A 118 -13.22 12.40 -3.07
C MET A 118 -11.99 12.42 -2.16
N ALA A 119 -11.46 13.59 -1.85
CA ALA A 119 -10.54 13.76 -0.73
C ALA A 119 -11.32 14.11 0.53
N LEU A 120 -11.09 13.35 1.61
CA LEU A 120 -11.55 13.69 2.94
C LEU A 120 -10.38 14.25 3.75
N HIS A 121 -10.58 15.42 4.35
CA HIS A 121 -9.66 16.03 5.29
C HIS A 121 -10.24 15.84 6.70
N LEU A 122 -9.52 15.12 7.54
CA LEU A 122 -9.99 14.63 8.83
C LEU A 122 -9.27 15.35 9.94
N LYS A 123 -10.03 15.94 10.87
CA LYS A 123 -9.50 16.60 12.06
C LYS A 123 -9.61 15.68 13.27
N LEU A 124 -8.49 15.48 13.94
CA LEU A 124 -8.43 14.78 15.23
C LEU A 124 -8.87 15.70 16.39
N PRO A 125 -9.24 15.14 17.55
CA PRO A 125 -9.41 15.90 18.78
C PRO A 125 -8.15 16.71 19.11
N ALA A 126 -8.31 17.88 19.73
CA ALA A 126 -7.22 18.83 19.97
C ALA A 126 -6.06 18.26 20.83
N ASN A 127 -6.35 17.26 21.66
CA ASN A 127 -5.38 16.57 22.51
C ASN A 127 -4.78 15.30 21.87
N GLU A 128 -5.15 14.98 20.62
CA GLU A 128 -4.68 13.79 19.93
C GLU A 128 -3.86 14.15 18.68
N ARG A 129 -2.82 13.39 18.48
CA ARG A 129 -2.01 13.41 17.27
C ARG A 129 -1.74 11.99 16.81
N LEU A 130 -1.86 11.72 15.53
CA LEU A 130 -1.45 10.47 14.93
C LEU A 130 -0.01 10.60 14.43
N GLN A 131 0.89 9.84 15.05
CA GLN A 131 2.22 9.62 14.47
C GLN A 131 2.08 8.55 13.39
N PHE A 132 2.69 8.74 12.23
CA PHE A 132 2.68 7.77 11.13
C PHE A 132 3.86 7.97 10.19
N LEU A 133 4.14 6.97 9.36
CA LEU A 133 5.10 7.08 8.26
C LEU A 133 4.34 7.35 6.96
N ALA A 134 4.91 8.16 6.07
CA ALA A 134 4.35 8.41 4.75
C ALA A 134 4.12 7.08 4.00
N GLY A 135 2.92 6.88 3.46
CA GLY A 135 2.51 5.66 2.78
C GLY A 135 1.71 4.68 3.64
N GLN A 136 1.66 4.84 4.97
CA GLN A 136 0.79 4.05 5.83
C GLN A 136 -0.69 4.39 5.61
N TYR A 137 -1.58 3.53 6.10
CA TYR A 137 -3.03 3.65 5.97
C TYR A 137 -3.74 3.66 7.32
N VAL A 138 -5.01 4.01 7.31
CA VAL A 138 -5.95 3.86 8.43
C VAL A 138 -7.14 3.00 8.03
N GLU A 139 -7.76 2.32 8.98
CA GLU A 139 -9.00 1.58 8.78
C GLU A 139 -10.16 2.29 9.48
N PHE A 140 -11.10 2.82 8.69
CA PHE A 140 -12.37 3.29 9.26
C PHE A 140 -13.18 2.13 9.81
N ILE A 141 -13.67 2.31 11.02
CA ILE A 141 -14.54 1.36 11.73
C ILE A 141 -15.97 1.84 11.54
N LEU A 142 -16.75 1.09 10.77
CA LEU A 142 -18.12 1.43 10.45
C LEU A 142 -19.08 1.03 11.59
N LYS A 143 -20.32 1.49 11.54
CA LYS A 143 -21.33 1.23 12.58
C LYS A 143 -21.66 -0.24 12.75
N ASP A 144 -21.56 -1.02 11.69
CA ASP A 144 -21.76 -2.46 11.67
C ASP A 144 -20.51 -3.27 12.11
N GLY A 145 -19.44 -2.58 12.51
CA GLY A 145 -18.16 -3.18 12.88
C GLY A 145 -17.26 -3.53 11.69
N SER A 146 -17.74 -3.43 10.47
CA SER A 146 -16.91 -3.65 9.29
C SER A 146 -15.83 -2.56 9.16
N ARG A 147 -14.73 -2.88 8.49
CA ARG A 147 -13.56 -2.00 8.36
C ARG A 147 -13.28 -1.66 6.90
N ARG A 148 -12.80 -0.46 6.65
CA ARG A 148 -12.41 0.02 5.32
C ARG A 148 -11.08 0.73 5.39
N ALA A 149 -10.09 0.18 4.71
CA ALA A 149 -8.73 0.69 4.66
C ALA A 149 -8.58 1.81 3.62
N PHE A 150 -7.91 2.89 4.00
CA PHE A 150 -7.55 4.00 3.11
C PHE A 150 -6.16 4.52 3.48
N SER A 151 -5.29 4.61 2.48
CA SER A 151 -3.95 5.14 2.65
C SER A 151 -3.99 6.64 2.95
N LEU A 152 -3.11 7.08 3.87
CA LEU A 152 -2.91 8.50 4.14
C LEU A 152 -2.26 9.15 2.93
N ALA A 153 -2.86 10.23 2.45
CA ALA A 153 -2.45 10.95 1.26
C ALA A 153 -1.58 12.18 1.56
N ASN A 154 -1.43 12.56 2.82
CA ASN A 154 -0.54 13.62 3.29
C ASN A 154 0.72 13.05 3.95
N ALA A 155 1.80 13.80 3.91
CA ALA A 155 3.03 13.44 4.60
C ALA A 155 2.95 13.75 6.12
N PRO A 156 3.74 13.05 6.99
CA PRO A 156 3.67 13.22 8.43
C PRO A 156 3.94 14.64 8.96
N HIS A 157 4.64 15.46 8.22
CA HIS A 157 4.92 16.86 8.60
C HIS A 157 3.71 17.80 8.39
N ASP A 158 2.74 17.39 7.57
CA ASP A 158 1.49 18.11 7.30
C ASP A 158 0.29 17.33 7.90
N ASP A 159 0.30 17.19 9.22
CA ASP A 159 -0.66 16.37 9.97
C ASP A 159 -1.76 17.18 10.70
N ALA A 160 -1.89 18.45 10.42
CA ALA A 160 -2.98 19.28 10.95
C ALA A 160 -4.35 18.72 10.58
N LEU A 161 -4.46 18.16 9.39
CA LEU A 161 -5.58 17.37 8.90
C LEU A 161 -5.04 16.12 8.22
N LEU A 162 -5.50 14.95 8.64
CA LEU A 162 -5.22 13.71 7.91
C LEU A 162 -6.00 13.73 6.60
N GLN A 163 -5.37 13.32 5.51
CA GLN A 163 -6.00 13.29 4.19
C GLN A 163 -6.09 11.86 3.68
N VAL A 164 -7.24 11.47 3.14
CA VAL A 164 -7.45 10.20 2.42
C VAL A 164 -8.15 10.47 1.10
N HIS A 165 -7.78 9.73 0.04
CA HIS A 165 -8.44 9.80 -1.26
C HIS A 165 -9.31 8.56 -1.45
N ILE A 166 -10.60 8.77 -1.65
CA ILE A 166 -11.60 7.71 -1.73
C ILE A 166 -12.19 7.67 -3.14
N ARG A 167 -12.01 6.55 -3.84
CA ARG A 167 -12.68 6.32 -5.11
C ARG A 167 -14.03 5.63 -4.88
N ARG A 168 -15.05 6.09 -5.60
CA ARG A 168 -16.37 5.45 -5.59
C ARG A 168 -16.27 4.05 -6.19
N VAL A 169 -16.67 3.05 -5.40
CA VAL A 169 -16.71 1.65 -5.83
C VAL A 169 -18.16 1.29 -6.13
N PRO A 170 -18.49 0.78 -7.34
CA PRO A 170 -19.82 0.29 -7.64
C PRO A 170 -20.27 -0.77 -6.61
N GLY A 171 -21.45 -0.58 -6.00
CA GLY A 171 -21.96 -1.45 -4.94
C GLY A 171 -21.31 -1.31 -3.56
N GLY A 172 -20.29 -0.50 -3.41
CA GLY A 172 -19.61 -0.26 -2.15
C GLY A 172 -20.42 0.65 -1.21
N SER A 173 -20.92 0.11 -0.09
CA SER A 173 -21.77 0.86 0.86
C SER A 173 -21.09 2.09 1.44
N PHE A 174 -19.83 1.96 1.92
CA PHE A 174 -19.12 3.09 2.49
C PHE A 174 -18.79 4.17 1.46
N THR A 175 -18.33 3.77 0.26
CA THR A 175 -18.01 4.75 -0.78
C THR A 175 -19.28 5.44 -1.29
N ALA A 176 -20.42 4.73 -1.42
CA ALA A 176 -21.70 5.36 -1.71
C ALA A 176 -22.08 6.38 -0.62
N HIS A 177 -21.94 6.03 0.65
CA HIS A 177 -22.19 6.97 1.76
C HIS A 177 -21.32 8.23 1.64
N VAL A 178 -20.02 8.10 1.35
CA VAL A 178 -19.10 9.24 1.18
C VAL A 178 -19.56 10.20 0.08
N PHE A 179 -20.06 9.66 -1.05
CA PHE A 179 -20.43 10.49 -2.21
C PHE A 179 -21.86 11.04 -2.16
N ASP A 180 -22.78 10.34 -1.49
CA ASP A 180 -24.22 10.60 -1.60
C ASP A 180 -24.84 11.14 -0.30
N ALA A 181 -24.20 10.91 0.87
CA ALA A 181 -24.83 11.22 2.16
C ALA A 181 -23.92 11.89 3.18
N MET A 182 -22.60 11.62 3.14
CA MET A 182 -21.64 12.19 4.09
C MET A 182 -21.56 13.71 3.96
N GLN A 183 -21.41 14.38 5.08
CA GLN A 183 -21.28 15.84 5.16
C GLN A 183 -20.06 16.26 5.97
N GLU A 184 -19.59 17.47 5.74
CA GLU A 184 -18.62 18.11 6.63
C GLU A 184 -19.20 18.17 8.05
N LYS A 185 -18.35 17.94 9.04
CA LYS A 185 -18.63 17.76 10.47
C LYS A 185 -19.10 16.37 10.88
N ASP A 186 -19.35 15.45 9.94
CA ASP A 186 -19.62 14.05 10.30
C ASP A 186 -18.47 13.47 11.11
N LEU A 187 -18.82 12.59 12.04
CA LEU A 187 -17.88 11.90 12.91
C LEU A 187 -17.61 10.50 12.36
N LEU A 188 -16.34 10.18 12.25
CA LEU A 188 -15.84 8.87 11.90
C LEU A 188 -14.94 8.35 13.02
N ARG A 189 -14.65 7.08 12.98
CA ARG A 189 -13.69 6.41 13.87
C ARG A 189 -12.78 5.55 13.02
N PHE A 190 -11.49 5.58 13.31
CA PHE A 190 -10.52 4.74 12.61
C PHE A 190 -9.49 4.13 13.56
N GLU A 191 -8.83 3.10 13.10
CA GLU A 191 -7.64 2.51 13.70
C GLU A 191 -6.43 2.76 12.80
N GLY A 192 -5.31 3.15 13.38
CA GLY A 192 -4.08 3.40 12.65
C GLY A 192 -2.95 3.99 13.51
N PRO A 193 -1.76 4.20 12.92
CA PRO A 193 -1.42 3.88 11.53
C PRO A 193 -1.19 2.38 11.34
N LEU A 194 -1.43 1.91 10.13
CA LEU A 194 -1.30 0.51 9.73
C LEU A 194 -0.47 0.40 8.44
N GLY A 195 0.06 -0.79 8.19
CA GLY A 195 0.77 -1.10 6.95
C GLY A 195 2.29 -0.92 7.02
N SER A 196 2.98 -1.67 6.18
CA SER A 196 4.43 -1.67 6.04
C SER A 196 4.92 -0.98 4.75
N PHE A 197 4.01 -0.29 4.05
CA PHE A 197 4.33 0.49 2.87
C PHE A 197 4.80 1.88 3.28
N TYR A 198 6.12 2.11 3.28
CA TYR A 198 6.77 3.39 3.59
C TYR A 198 8.18 3.42 3.01
N LEU A 199 8.75 4.61 2.86
CA LEU A 199 10.07 4.83 2.29
C LEU A 199 11.17 4.15 3.13
N ARG A 200 12.05 3.40 2.46
CA ARG A 200 13.27 2.85 3.06
C ARG A 200 14.37 3.91 2.96
N GLU A 201 14.51 4.70 4.02
CA GLU A 201 15.43 5.85 4.04
C GLU A 201 16.90 5.44 4.23
N ASP A 202 17.12 4.20 4.66
CA ASP A 202 18.44 3.56 4.77
C ASP A 202 19.08 3.20 3.41
N SER A 203 18.38 3.44 2.30
CA SER A 203 18.82 3.13 0.95
C SER A 203 19.06 4.39 0.12
N ALA A 204 20.16 4.39 -0.65
CA ALA A 204 20.47 5.43 -1.64
C ALA A 204 20.05 5.06 -3.09
N LYS A 205 19.45 3.87 -3.30
CA LYS A 205 19.05 3.39 -4.63
C LYS A 205 18.04 4.32 -5.28
N PRO A 206 18.07 4.51 -6.61
CA PRO A 206 17.01 5.21 -7.32
C PRO A 206 15.67 4.47 -7.14
N ILE A 207 14.58 5.22 -7.29
CA ILE A 207 13.24 4.75 -6.98
C ILE A 207 12.38 4.74 -8.24
N VAL A 208 11.65 3.66 -8.46
CA VAL A 208 10.46 3.63 -9.32
C VAL A 208 9.23 3.70 -8.42
N MET A 209 8.40 4.72 -8.60
CA MET A 209 7.08 4.82 -7.97
C MET A 209 6.01 4.51 -9.01
N LEU A 210 5.20 3.49 -8.74
CA LEU A 210 4.15 3.00 -9.63
C LEU A 210 2.79 3.19 -8.95
N ALA A 211 2.00 4.12 -9.45
CA ALA A 211 0.65 4.37 -8.96
C ALA A 211 -0.41 3.92 -9.96
N GLY A 212 -1.45 3.22 -9.49
CA GLY A 212 -2.66 2.90 -10.27
C GLY A 212 -3.89 3.59 -9.69
N GLY A 213 -4.52 4.50 -10.44
CA GLY A 213 -5.68 5.25 -9.97
C GLY A 213 -5.44 5.94 -8.62
N THR A 214 -6.25 5.62 -7.58
CA THR A 214 -6.09 6.17 -6.22
C THR A 214 -4.88 5.62 -5.46
N GLY A 215 -4.13 4.67 -6.01
CA GLY A 215 -2.80 4.32 -5.53
C GLY A 215 -1.82 5.49 -5.56
N PHE A 216 -2.19 6.59 -6.22
CA PHE A 216 -1.46 7.86 -6.15
C PHE A 216 -1.49 8.48 -4.73
N ALA A 217 -2.49 8.21 -3.89
CA ALA A 217 -2.59 8.82 -2.56
C ALA A 217 -1.38 8.52 -1.65
N PRO A 218 -0.96 7.26 -1.39
CA PRO A 218 0.23 7.00 -0.59
C PRO A 218 1.53 7.38 -1.33
N ILE A 219 1.58 7.32 -2.66
CA ILE A 219 2.72 7.81 -3.44
C ILE A 219 2.89 9.32 -3.27
N LYS A 220 1.79 10.08 -3.27
CA LYS A 220 1.80 11.52 -2.96
C LYS A 220 2.44 11.77 -1.59
N ALA A 221 2.01 11.06 -0.56
CA ALA A 221 2.58 11.20 0.78
C ALA A 221 4.09 10.90 0.81
N LEU A 222 4.55 9.86 0.09
CA LEU A 222 5.97 9.52 -0.02
C LEU A 222 6.78 10.64 -0.69
N VAL A 223 6.30 11.18 -1.81
CA VAL A 223 6.99 12.26 -2.54
C VAL A 223 7.05 13.53 -1.69
N GLU A 224 5.95 13.94 -1.07
CA GLU A 224 5.91 15.12 -0.18
C GLU A 224 6.84 14.96 1.02
N HIS A 225 6.92 13.76 1.59
CA HIS A 225 7.86 13.43 2.65
C HIS A 225 9.31 13.57 2.17
N MET A 226 9.64 13.05 0.97
CA MET A 226 10.96 13.18 0.38
C MET A 226 11.34 14.64 0.12
N LEU A 227 10.41 15.43 -0.39
CA LEU A 227 10.63 16.85 -0.66
C LEU A 227 10.90 17.65 0.62
N HIS A 228 10.08 17.42 1.66
CA HIS A 228 10.22 18.10 2.95
C HIS A 228 11.55 17.77 3.64
N ASN A 229 11.93 16.49 3.66
CA ASN A 229 13.15 16.03 4.30
C ASN A 229 14.41 16.13 3.40
N ARG A 230 14.28 16.71 2.22
CA ARG A 230 15.39 16.90 1.25
C ARG A 230 16.10 15.58 0.91
N ILE A 231 15.32 14.49 0.72
CA ILE A 231 15.88 13.21 0.31
C ILE A 231 16.19 13.27 -1.19
N GLU A 232 17.48 13.27 -1.52
CA GLU A 232 18.01 13.57 -2.87
C GLU A 232 18.04 12.34 -3.82
N ARG A 233 17.23 11.32 -3.55
CA ARG A 233 17.14 10.13 -4.41
C ARG A 233 16.43 10.45 -5.71
N ARG A 234 16.90 9.86 -6.83
CA ARG A 234 16.20 9.95 -8.12
C ARG A 234 14.91 9.15 -8.08
N VAL A 235 13.83 9.73 -8.58
CA VAL A 235 12.50 9.13 -8.61
C VAL A 235 11.97 9.12 -10.05
N HIS A 236 11.52 7.97 -10.50
CA HIS A 236 10.75 7.77 -11.72
C HIS A 236 9.30 7.47 -11.29
N LEU A 237 8.42 8.46 -11.38
CA LEU A 237 7.02 8.37 -10.98
C LEU A 237 6.14 8.07 -12.19
N TYR A 238 5.57 6.86 -12.24
CA TYR A 238 4.60 6.45 -13.24
C TYR A 238 3.21 6.39 -12.61
N TRP A 239 2.27 7.12 -13.17
CA TRP A 239 0.89 7.10 -12.70
C TRP A 239 -0.04 6.64 -13.81
N GLY A 240 -0.63 5.44 -13.63
CA GLY A 240 -1.56 4.82 -14.56
C GLY A 240 -3.01 5.09 -14.20
N ALA A 241 -3.82 5.37 -15.21
CA ALA A 241 -5.28 5.40 -15.14
C ALA A 241 -5.88 4.79 -16.41
N ARG A 242 -7.18 4.52 -16.40
CA ARG A 242 -7.88 4.06 -17.62
C ARG A 242 -7.98 5.17 -18.64
N ASP A 243 -8.53 6.29 -18.21
CA ASP A 243 -8.78 7.49 -18.97
C ASP A 243 -8.18 8.72 -18.27
N ARG A 244 -8.25 9.88 -18.91
CA ARG A 244 -7.68 11.12 -18.41
C ARG A 244 -8.29 11.56 -17.08
N SER A 245 -9.58 11.32 -16.85
CA SER A 245 -10.26 11.69 -15.61
C SER A 245 -9.76 10.93 -14.39
N GLY A 246 -9.21 9.72 -14.61
CA GLY A 246 -8.60 8.89 -13.58
C GLY A 246 -7.29 9.43 -13.02
N LEU A 247 -6.62 10.36 -13.75
CA LEU A 247 -5.47 11.15 -13.26
C LEU A 247 -6.00 12.41 -12.55
N TYR A 248 -6.59 12.25 -11.40
CA TYR A 248 -7.42 13.27 -10.73
C TYR A 248 -6.66 14.48 -10.11
N LEU A 249 -5.33 14.46 -10.09
CA LEU A 249 -4.44 15.55 -9.66
C LEU A 249 -3.22 15.65 -10.60
N PRO A 250 -3.40 15.79 -11.92
CA PRO A 250 -2.29 15.65 -12.87
C PRO A 250 -1.25 16.77 -12.74
N ASP A 251 -1.66 17.97 -12.32
CA ASP A 251 -0.78 19.13 -12.20
C ASP A 251 0.21 19.01 -11.03
N LEU A 252 -0.15 18.28 -9.98
CA LEU A 252 0.68 18.15 -8.79
C LEU A 252 2.01 17.42 -9.07
N PRO A 253 2.03 16.19 -9.63
CA PRO A 253 3.29 15.52 -9.97
C PRO A 253 4.02 16.22 -11.13
N ALA A 254 3.33 16.90 -12.03
CA ALA A 254 3.96 17.72 -13.07
C ALA A 254 4.74 18.89 -12.45
N ALA A 255 4.17 19.56 -11.44
CA ALA A 255 4.85 20.63 -10.71
C ALA A 255 6.08 20.11 -9.94
N TRP A 256 6.00 18.94 -9.30
CA TRP A 256 7.17 18.33 -8.67
C TRP A 256 8.28 18.04 -9.68
N SER A 257 7.93 17.45 -10.83
CA SER A 257 8.89 17.17 -11.89
C SER A 257 9.56 18.46 -12.39
N ALA A 258 8.79 19.50 -12.65
CA ALA A 258 9.32 20.79 -13.13
C ALA A 258 10.24 21.45 -12.10
N SER A 259 9.87 21.44 -10.81
CA SER A 259 10.63 22.14 -9.76
C SER A 259 11.87 21.39 -9.28
N THR A 260 11.98 20.08 -9.55
CA THR A 260 13.09 19.23 -9.06
C THR A 260 13.91 18.58 -10.17
N ALA A 261 13.68 18.93 -11.45
CA ALA A 261 14.35 18.28 -12.58
C ALA A 261 15.89 18.30 -12.44
N PRO A 262 16.58 17.19 -12.73
CA PRO A 262 16.04 15.91 -13.22
C PRO A 262 15.76 14.87 -12.11
N ARG A 263 15.62 15.26 -10.84
CA ARG A 263 15.50 14.37 -9.70
C ARG A 263 14.20 13.57 -9.72
N ILE A 264 13.05 14.22 -9.97
CA ILE A 264 11.76 13.54 -10.10
C ILE A 264 11.30 13.64 -11.54
N ALA A 265 11.18 12.49 -12.22
CA ALA A 265 10.59 12.37 -13.53
C ALA A 265 9.17 11.84 -13.41
N TYR A 266 8.18 12.51 -14.02
CA TYR A 266 6.78 12.11 -14.00
C TYR A 266 6.32 11.62 -15.37
N VAL A 267 5.73 10.43 -15.40
CA VAL A 267 5.20 9.79 -16.61
C VAL A 267 3.75 9.36 -16.36
N PRO A 268 2.75 10.14 -16.81
CA PRO A 268 1.35 9.70 -16.82
C PRO A 268 1.11 8.69 -17.95
N VAL A 269 0.30 7.65 -17.65
CA VAL A 269 0.01 6.57 -18.60
C VAL A 269 -1.50 6.27 -18.61
N LEU A 270 -2.13 6.19 -19.80
CA LEU A 270 -3.53 5.78 -19.93
C LEU A 270 -3.64 4.41 -20.59
N SER A 271 -4.37 3.47 -19.96
CA SER A 271 -4.57 2.12 -20.52
C SER A 271 -5.66 2.07 -21.58
N ASP A 272 -6.70 2.88 -21.46
CA ASP A 272 -7.91 2.84 -22.29
C ASP A 272 -8.24 4.24 -22.84
N ALA A 273 -7.21 5.01 -23.24
CA ALA A 273 -7.40 6.34 -23.79
C ALA A 273 -8.28 6.33 -25.04
N THR A 274 -9.28 7.20 -25.04
CA THR A 274 -10.21 7.40 -26.15
C THR A 274 -9.93 8.73 -26.86
N PRO A 275 -10.43 8.95 -28.08
CA PRO A 275 -10.34 10.27 -28.74
C PRO A 275 -10.88 11.43 -27.90
N ALA A 276 -11.87 11.18 -27.03
CA ALA A 276 -12.45 12.21 -26.13
C ALA A 276 -11.44 12.67 -25.06
N ASP A 277 -10.43 11.86 -24.71
CA ASP A 277 -9.39 12.22 -23.75
C ASP A 277 -8.39 13.25 -24.33
N ALA A 278 -8.33 13.43 -25.65
CA ALA A 278 -7.33 14.25 -26.35
C ALA A 278 -5.91 13.95 -25.81
N TRP A 279 -5.59 12.66 -25.64
CA TRP A 279 -4.37 12.20 -24.99
C TRP A 279 -3.21 12.12 -25.96
N SER A 280 -2.12 12.80 -25.63
CA SER A 280 -0.86 12.77 -26.40
C SER A 280 0.30 12.15 -25.60
N GLY A 281 0.03 11.70 -24.36
CA GLY A 281 1.01 11.06 -23.50
C GLY A 281 1.14 9.55 -23.76
N ARG A 282 1.77 8.85 -22.84
CA ARG A 282 2.04 7.42 -22.89
C ARG A 282 0.74 6.62 -22.80
N SER A 283 0.56 5.61 -23.66
CA SER A 283 -0.60 4.70 -23.64
C SER A 283 -0.18 3.27 -23.32
N GLY A 284 -1.09 2.48 -22.74
CA GLY A 284 -0.88 1.07 -22.38
C GLY A 284 -0.81 0.84 -20.88
N LEU A 285 -0.30 -0.32 -20.48
CA LEU A 285 -0.20 -0.69 -19.06
C LEU A 285 0.97 0.02 -18.38
N VAL A 286 0.73 0.64 -17.24
CA VAL A 286 1.71 1.50 -16.55
C VAL A 286 3.03 0.79 -16.21
N HIS A 287 3.00 -0.50 -15.83
CA HIS A 287 4.22 -1.27 -15.56
C HIS A 287 5.02 -1.58 -16.82
N LYS A 288 4.37 -1.71 -17.97
CA LYS A 288 5.07 -1.87 -19.25
C LYS A 288 5.79 -0.59 -19.67
N ALA A 289 5.17 0.56 -19.43
CA ALA A 289 5.82 1.86 -19.66
C ALA A 289 7.12 2.02 -18.83
N VAL A 290 7.16 1.48 -17.60
CA VAL A 290 8.41 1.43 -16.80
C VAL A 290 9.50 0.64 -17.54
N LEU A 291 9.18 -0.54 -18.06
CA LEU A 291 10.16 -1.41 -18.73
C LEU A 291 10.62 -0.89 -20.08
N GLU A 292 9.80 -0.10 -20.77
CA GLU A 292 10.20 0.60 -21.98
C GLU A 292 11.26 1.67 -21.71
N ASP A 293 11.20 2.32 -20.55
CA ASP A 293 12.15 3.38 -20.16
C ASP A 293 13.35 2.82 -19.38
N LEU A 294 13.16 1.73 -18.63
CA LEU A 294 14.13 1.15 -17.69
C LEU A 294 14.20 -0.36 -17.91
N ALA A 295 15.06 -0.79 -18.84
CA ALA A 295 15.18 -2.20 -19.21
C ALA A 295 15.84 -3.08 -18.12
N ASP A 296 16.64 -2.50 -17.23
CA ASP A 296 17.29 -3.16 -16.08
C ASP A 296 16.90 -2.46 -14.78
N LEU A 297 16.26 -3.19 -13.89
CA LEU A 297 15.81 -2.72 -12.60
C LEU A 297 16.67 -3.22 -11.43
N SER A 298 17.80 -3.87 -11.67
CA SER A 298 18.65 -4.49 -10.64
C SER A 298 19.16 -3.52 -9.56
N ALA A 299 19.34 -2.24 -9.94
CA ALA A 299 19.82 -1.19 -9.04
C ALA A 299 18.70 -0.40 -8.35
N PHE A 300 17.44 -0.68 -8.63
CA PHE A 300 16.30 0.15 -8.17
C PHE A 300 15.63 -0.40 -6.90
N GLN A 301 14.86 0.48 -6.26
CA GLN A 301 13.75 0.12 -5.38
C GLN A 301 12.43 0.49 -6.05
N VAL A 302 11.42 -0.35 -5.91
CA VAL A 302 10.07 -0.11 -6.46
C VAL A 302 9.06 0.06 -5.33
N TYR A 303 8.26 1.12 -5.43
CA TYR A 303 7.11 1.38 -4.56
C TYR A 303 5.85 1.40 -5.43
N ALA A 304 5.06 0.33 -5.34
CA ALA A 304 3.90 0.12 -6.21
C ALA A 304 2.59 0.14 -5.41
N CYS A 305 1.62 0.95 -5.84
CA CYS A 305 0.34 1.06 -5.18
C CYS A 305 -0.82 1.10 -6.16
N GLY A 306 -1.87 0.29 -5.92
CA GLY A 306 -3.05 0.21 -6.77
C GLY A 306 -3.74 -1.15 -6.77
N ALA A 307 -4.40 -1.50 -7.87
CA ALA A 307 -5.13 -2.75 -8.00
C ALA A 307 -4.22 -3.99 -7.89
N PRO A 308 -4.66 -5.07 -7.21
CA PRO A 308 -3.86 -6.28 -7.03
C PRO A 308 -3.29 -6.84 -8.36
N ALA A 309 -4.11 -6.93 -9.40
CA ALA A 309 -3.66 -7.43 -10.70
C ALA A 309 -2.52 -6.60 -11.31
N MET A 310 -2.54 -5.27 -11.14
CA MET A 310 -1.45 -4.39 -11.58
C MET A 310 -0.18 -4.64 -10.76
N ILE A 311 -0.29 -4.80 -9.45
CA ILE A 311 0.83 -5.05 -8.54
C ILE A 311 1.49 -6.39 -8.86
N ASP A 312 0.69 -7.45 -9.06
CA ASP A 312 1.20 -8.79 -9.35
C ASP A 312 1.89 -8.84 -10.72
N ALA A 313 1.30 -8.22 -11.75
CA ALA A 313 1.91 -8.10 -13.07
C ALA A 313 3.22 -7.30 -13.02
N ALA A 314 3.23 -6.16 -12.32
CA ALA A 314 4.43 -5.34 -12.15
C ALA A 314 5.53 -6.11 -11.41
N ARG A 315 5.20 -6.84 -10.35
CA ARG A 315 6.17 -7.65 -9.59
C ARG A 315 6.82 -8.70 -10.49
N ALA A 316 6.01 -9.49 -11.22
CA ALA A 316 6.51 -10.54 -12.09
C ALA A 316 7.43 -9.99 -13.17
N ASP A 317 7.01 -8.94 -13.86
CA ASP A 317 7.76 -8.31 -14.94
C ASP A 317 9.04 -7.63 -14.44
N PHE A 318 9.00 -6.94 -13.30
CA PHE A 318 10.15 -6.21 -12.77
C PHE A 318 11.22 -7.15 -12.19
N VAL A 319 10.80 -8.26 -11.56
CA VAL A 319 11.73 -9.30 -11.13
C VAL A 319 12.40 -9.95 -12.35
N ALA A 320 11.64 -10.21 -13.43
CA ALA A 320 12.21 -10.69 -14.70
C ALA A 320 13.19 -9.68 -15.34
N ALA A 321 13.01 -8.37 -15.07
CA ALA A 321 13.92 -7.29 -15.48
C ALA A 321 15.05 -7.04 -14.46
N GLY A 322 15.35 -8.01 -13.57
CA GLY A 322 16.48 -7.98 -12.66
C GLY A 322 16.22 -7.34 -11.30
N LEU A 323 15.01 -6.83 -11.01
CA LEU A 323 14.71 -6.27 -9.69
C LEU A 323 14.82 -7.37 -8.61
N PRO A 324 15.64 -7.18 -7.56
CA PRO A 324 15.61 -8.09 -6.42
C PRO A 324 14.22 -8.08 -5.76
N GLU A 325 13.62 -9.24 -5.51
CA GLU A 325 12.24 -9.35 -5.02
C GLU A 325 12.02 -8.56 -3.71
N GLN A 326 13.03 -8.53 -2.83
CA GLN A 326 13.02 -7.78 -1.58
C GLN A 326 13.04 -6.25 -1.75
N GLU A 327 13.31 -5.74 -2.94
CA GLU A 327 13.29 -4.31 -3.25
C GLU A 327 11.95 -3.86 -3.88
N PHE A 328 10.98 -4.77 -3.96
CA PHE A 328 9.62 -4.47 -4.41
C PHE A 328 8.68 -4.28 -3.21
N PHE A 329 8.34 -3.04 -2.90
CA PHE A 329 7.39 -2.67 -1.85
C PHE A 329 6.04 -2.36 -2.48
N ALA A 330 4.96 -2.91 -1.92
CA ALA A 330 3.64 -2.74 -2.50
C ALA A 330 2.56 -2.48 -1.45
N ASP A 331 1.53 -1.73 -1.86
CA ASP A 331 0.25 -1.61 -1.18
C ASP A 331 -0.87 -1.87 -2.19
N ALA A 332 -1.47 -3.07 -2.11
CA ALA A 332 -2.49 -3.51 -3.04
C ALA A 332 -3.88 -3.23 -2.48
N PHE A 333 -4.68 -2.46 -3.20
CA PHE A 333 -6.05 -2.09 -2.81
C PHE A 333 -7.02 -3.22 -3.11
N SER A 334 -7.18 -4.14 -2.16
CA SER A 334 -8.20 -5.18 -2.24
C SER A 334 -9.54 -4.66 -1.75
N PHE A 335 -10.61 -5.04 -2.45
CA PHE A 335 -11.96 -4.80 -1.95
C PHE A 335 -12.18 -5.63 -0.67
N ALA A 336 -12.92 -5.06 0.29
CA ALA A 336 -13.36 -5.84 1.44
C ALA A 336 -14.21 -7.03 0.93
N VAL A 337 -13.84 -8.23 1.37
CA VAL A 337 -14.68 -9.41 1.12
C VAL A 337 -15.97 -9.24 1.92
N PRO A 338 -17.15 -9.51 1.31
CA PRO A 338 -18.43 -9.43 2.00
C PRO A 338 -18.52 -10.30 3.25
#